data_2bedc9af1f38126d5dca0c6ab3393c12
#
_entry.id   2bedc9af1f38126d5dca0c6ab3393c12
#
_cell.length_a   1.000
_cell.length_b   1.000
_cell.length_c   1.000
_cell.angle_alpha   90.00
_cell.angle_beta   90.00
_cell.angle_gamma   90.00
#
_symmetry.space_group_name_H-M   'P 1'
#
loop_
_entity.id
_entity.type
_entity.pdbx_description
1 polymer ?
#
loop_
_entity_poly.entity_id
_entity_poly.type
_entity_poly.pdbx_seq_one_letter_code
_entity_poly.pdbx_strand_id
1 'polypeptide(L)'
;MVRTPLTPEERLRGERLGLLLREARGARSMTEIAARAGISAETLRKIETGRAPTPAFFTVAALAGALGLSMDELLARCAPEPSAVPLAG
;
A
#
# COMPACT_ATOMS: atom_id res chain seq x y z
N MET A 1 7.49 -18.81 -18.75
CA MET A 1 6.53 -17.74 -18.57
C MET A 1 7.22 -16.41 -18.40
N VAL A 2 6.80 -15.42 -19.11
CA VAL A 2 7.43 -14.13 -19.06
C VAL A 2 6.67 -13.23 -18.10
N ARG A 3 7.40 -12.63 -17.16
CA ARG A 3 6.79 -11.76 -16.22
C ARG A 3 6.81 -10.33 -16.75
N THR A 4 5.65 -9.70 -16.78
CA THR A 4 5.56 -8.34 -17.24
C THR A 4 6.12 -7.41 -16.18
N PRO A 5 7.06 -6.54 -16.52
CA PRO A 5 7.58 -5.62 -15.52
C PRO A 5 6.51 -4.59 -15.15
N LEU A 6 6.68 -4.03 -13.96
CA LEU A 6 5.77 -3.02 -13.49
C LEU A 6 5.91 -1.74 -14.31
N THR A 7 4.79 -1.10 -14.56
CA THR A 7 4.83 0.20 -15.19
C THR A 7 5.29 1.25 -14.19
N PRO A 8 5.76 2.40 -14.66
CA PRO A 8 6.10 3.48 -13.73
C PRO A 8 4.92 3.91 -12.86
N GLU A 9 3.71 3.89 -13.40
CA GLU A 9 2.55 4.23 -12.60
C GLU A 9 2.30 3.22 -11.49
N GLU A 10 2.47 1.95 -11.80
CA GLU A 10 2.29 0.91 -10.79
C GLU A 10 3.32 1.05 -9.69
N ARG A 11 4.55 1.37 -10.07
CA ARG A 11 5.61 1.54 -9.11
C ARG A 11 5.36 2.75 -8.21
N LEU A 12 4.94 3.85 -8.81
CA LEU A 12 4.65 5.06 -8.07
C LEU A 12 3.48 4.85 -7.12
N ARG A 13 2.46 4.14 -7.57
CA ARG A 13 1.31 3.84 -6.74
C ARG A 13 1.72 3.05 -5.50
N GLY A 14 2.61 2.09 -5.69
CA GLY A 14 3.11 1.30 -4.56
C GLY A 14 3.92 2.13 -3.60
N GLU A 15 4.72 3.05 -4.11
CA GLU A 15 5.48 3.94 -3.25
C GLU A 15 4.57 4.83 -2.41
N ARG A 16 3.51 5.33 -3.04
CA ARG A 16 2.54 6.15 -2.31
C ARG A 16 1.83 5.36 -1.24
N LEU A 17 1.46 4.13 -1.56
CA LEU A 17 0.84 3.26 -0.59
C LEU A 17 1.76 3.07 0.62
N GLY A 18 3.03 2.81 0.35
CA GLY A 18 3.98 2.61 1.44
C GLY A 18 4.10 3.83 2.33
N LEU A 19 4.15 5.01 1.73
CA LEU A 19 4.22 6.25 2.51
C LEU A 19 2.97 6.47 3.36
N LEU A 20 1.81 6.21 2.79
CA LEU A 20 0.57 6.37 3.51
C LEU A 20 0.49 5.44 4.71
N LEU A 21 0.90 4.20 4.51
CA LEU A 21 0.89 3.23 5.61
C LEU A 21 1.89 3.63 6.68
N ARG A 22 3.05 4.11 6.28
CA ARG A 22 4.04 4.56 7.22
C ARG A 22 3.56 5.74 8.05
N GLU A 23 2.92 6.71 7.40
CA GLU A 23 2.38 7.85 8.10
C GLU A 23 1.30 7.43 9.08
N ALA A 24 0.42 6.54 8.65
CA ALA A 24 -0.65 6.08 9.52
C ALA A 24 -0.12 5.30 10.71
N ARG A 25 0.97 4.58 10.53
CA ARG A 25 1.58 3.86 11.63
C ARG A 25 2.16 4.81 12.66
N GLY A 26 2.72 5.91 12.19
CA GLY A 26 3.26 6.92 13.11
C GLY A 26 4.33 6.35 14.01
N ALA A 27 4.20 6.56 15.31
CA ALA A 27 5.20 6.12 16.26
C ALA A 27 5.04 4.66 16.70
N ARG A 28 3.98 3.99 16.25
CA ARG A 28 3.78 2.60 16.63
C ARG A 28 4.82 1.73 15.95
N SER A 29 5.19 0.64 16.61
CA SER A 29 6.26 -0.19 16.09
C SER A 29 5.81 -1.00 14.89
N MET A 30 6.74 -1.24 13.98
CA MET A 30 6.48 -2.07 12.82
C MET A 30 6.07 -3.48 13.24
N THR A 31 6.74 -4.00 14.26
CA THR A 31 6.45 -5.34 14.75
C THR A 31 5.01 -5.44 15.25
N GLU A 32 4.56 -4.42 15.95
CA GLU A 32 3.21 -4.43 16.48
C GLU A 32 2.17 -4.39 15.38
N ILE A 33 2.34 -3.50 14.42
CA ILE A 33 1.36 -3.38 13.34
C ILE A 33 1.39 -4.61 12.45
N ALA A 34 2.58 -5.14 12.17
CA ALA A 34 2.68 -6.35 11.37
C ALA A 34 1.97 -7.51 12.04
N ALA A 35 2.15 -7.65 13.34
CA ALA A 35 1.49 -8.71 14.08
C ALA A 35 -0.04 -8.58 13.99
N ARG A 36 -0.55 -7.37 14.12
CA ARG A 36 -1.98 -7.16 14.02
C ARG A 36 -2.52 -7.51 12.63
N ALA A 37 -1.72 -7.26 11.61
CA ALA A 37 -2.12 -7.56 10.23
C ALA A 37 -1.83 -8.99 9.84
N GLY A 38 -1.15 -9.75 10.68
CA GLY A 38 -0.85 -11.14 10.37
C GLY A 38 0.28 -11.32 9.38
N ILE A 39 1.21 -10.36 9.33
CA ILE A 39 2.35 -10.46 8.43
C ILE A 39 3.62 -10.25 9.23
N SER A 40 4.77 -10.50 8.59
CA SER A 40 6.05 -10.27 9.27
C SER A 40 6.43 -8.81 9.18
N ALA A 41 7.27 -8.37 10.12
CA ALA A 41 7.77 -7.00 10.08
C ALA A 41 8.57 -6.77 8.82
N GLU A 42 9.26 -7.79 8.32
CA GLU A 42 10.00 -7.69 7.09
C GLU A 42 9.09 -7.38 5.90
N THR A 43 7.96 -8.07 5.84
CA THR A 43 6.98 -7.82 4.79
C THR A 43 6.47 -6.38 4.87
N LEU A 44 6.16 -5.92 6.08
CA LEU A 44 5.69 -4.56 6.24
C LEU A 44 6.74 -3.55 5.82
N ARG A 45 8.01 -3.81 6.18
CA ARG A 45 9.08 -2.91 5.77
C ARG A 45 9.17 -2.80 4.26
N LYS A 46 9.06 -3.93 3.55
CA LYS A 46 9.12 -3.90 2.10
C LYS A 46 7.98 -3.09 1.50
N ILE A 47 6.81 -3.18 2.10
CA ILE A 47 5.68 -2.41 1.61
C ILE A 47 5.90 -0.92 1.87
N GLU A 48 6.31 -0.57 3.08
CA GLU A 48 6.48 0.84 3.45
C GLU A 48 7.59 1.53 2.65
N THR A 49 8.60 0.78 2.25
CA THR A 49 9.71 1.38 1.50
C THR A 49 9.52 1.30 0.00
N GLY A 50 8.39 0.78 -0.46
CA GLY A 50 8.12 0.71 -1.88
C GLY A 50 8.79 -0.46 -2.58
N ARG A 51 9.48 -1.32 -1.85
CA ARG A 51 10.15 -2.46 -2.46
C ARG A 51 9.18 -3.56 -2.86
N ALA A 52 8.01 -3.58 -2.25
CA ALA A 52 6.94 -4.47 -2.64
C ALA A 52 5.76 -3.60 -3.10
N PRO A 53 5.80 -3.11 -4.33
CA PRO A 53 4.83 -2.10 -4.76
C PRO A 53 3.44 -2.64 -5.06
N THR A 54 3.29 -3.93 -5.16
CA THR A 54 1.97 -4.52 -5.42
C THR A 54 1.67 -5.60 -4.39
N PRO A 55 1.49 -5.23 -3.12
CA PRO A 55 1.18 -6.24 -2.12
C PRO A 55 -0.19 -6.86 -2.37
N ALA A 56 -0.40 -8.02 -1.83
CA ALA A 56 -1.66 -8.74 -2.02
C ALA A 56 -2.81 -7.94 -1.44
N PHE A 57 -3.95 -8.07 -2.07
CA PHE A 57 -5.14 -7.32 -1.66
C PHE A 57 -5.46 -7.53 -0.18
N PHE A 58 -5.49 -8.79 0.27
CA PHE A 58 -5.89 -9.04 1.65
C PHE A 58 -4.82 -8.60 2.65
N THR A 59 -3.57 -8.55 2.22
CA THR A 59 -2.53 -7.99 3.07
C THR A 59 -2.79 -6.50 3.30
N VAL A 60 -3.12 -5.79 2.24
CA VAL A 60 -3.43 -4.36 2.35
C VAL A 60 -4.67 -4.15 3.20
N ALA A 61 -5.69 -4.98 3.01
CA ALA A 61 -6.91 -4.85 3.80
C ALA A 61 -6.62 -5.07 5.28
N ALA A 62 -5.77 -6.03 5.60
CA ALA A 62 -5.43 -6.30 6.99
C ALA A 62 -4.65 -5.14 7.60
N LEU A 63 -3.74 -4.56 6.83
CA LEU A 63 -2.99 -3.40 7.29
C LEU A 63 -3.91 -2.19 7.50
N ALA A 64 -4.85 -1.98 6.58
CA ALA A 64 -5.80 -0.89 6.73
C ALA A 64 -6.62 -1.08 8.01
N GLY A 65 -7.07 -2.29 8.26
CA GLY A 65 -7.81 -2.56 9.48
C GLY A 65 -6.98 -2.32 10.73
N ALA A 66 -5.72 -2.75 10.72
CA ALA A 66 -4.85 -2.57 11.86
C ALA A 66 -4.55 -1.10 12.13
N LEU A 67 -4.57 -0.28 11.10
CA LEU A 67 -4.24 1.14 11.22
C LEU A 67 -5.48 2.03 11.28
N GLY A 68 -6.66 1.46 11.14
CA GLY A 68 -7.89 2.25 11.18
C GLY A 68 -8.11 3.05 9.91
N LEU A 69 -7.67 2.55 8.78
CA LEU A 69 -7.82 3.25 7.51
C LEU A 69 -8.91 2.64 6.67
N SER A 70 -9.51 3.47 5.84
CA SER A 70 -10.48 3.02 4.86
C SER A 70 -9.77 2.56 3.60
N MET A 71 -10.18 1.42 3.06
CA MET A 71 -9.61 0.95 1.80
C MET A 71 -9.90 1.90 0.65
N ASP A 72 -11.11 2.46 0.62
CA ASP A 72 -11.46 3.42 -0.41
C ASP A 72 -10.56 4.65 -0.35
N GLU A 73 -10.32 5.12 0.84
CA GLU A 73 -9.45 6.28 1.02
C GLU A 73 -8.02 5.98 0.62
N LEU A 74 -7.53 4.81 0.99
CA LEU A 74 -6.19 4.39 0.57
C LEU A 74 -6.08 4.37 -0.93
N LEU A 75 -7.06 3.75 -1.58
CA LEU A 75 -7.02 3.65 -3.02
C LEU A 75 -7.02 5.01 -3.68
N ALA A 76 -7.87 5.90 -3.20
CA ALA A 76 -7.97 7.23 -3.78
C ALA A 76 -6.66 8.00 -3.64
N ARG A 77 -6.00 7.86 -2.50
CA ARG A 77 -4.78 8.62 -2.25
C ARG A 77 -3.55 8.01 -2.89
N CYS A 78 -3.61 6.73 -3.24
CA CYS A 78 -2.51 6.08 -3.95
C CYS A 78 -2.60 6.29 -5.44
N ALA A 79 -3.77 6.61 -5.95
CA ALA A 79 -3.96 6.73 -7.39
C ALA A 79 -3.08 7.83 -7.94
N PRO A 80 -2.57 7.63 -9.14
CA PRO A 80 -1.84 8.71 -9.78
C PRO A 80 -2.81 9.80 -10.15
N GLU A 81 -2.30 10.80 -10.77
CA GLU A 81 -3.03 12.00 -11.10
C GLU A 81 -4.49 11.73 -11.42
N PRO A 82 -5.42 12.12 -10.58
CA PRO A 82 -6.81 11.78 -10.80
C PRO A 82 -7.47 12.58 -11.89
N SER A 83 -6.92 13.70 -12.22
CA SER A 83 -7.61 14.59 -13.10
C SER A 83 -7.65 14.10 -14.52
N ALA A 84 -6.86 13.17 -14.83
CA ALA A 84 -6.68 12.90 -16.21
C ALA A 84 -7.74 12.05 -16.79
N VAL A 85 -8.49 11.37 -16.01
CA VAL A 85 -9.26 10.34 -16.59
C VAL A 85 -10.71 10.64 -16.60
N PRO A 86 -11.24 10.98 -17.73
CA PRO A 86 -12.68 11.06 -17.83
C PRO A 86 -13.21 9.67 -17.63
N LEU A 87 -14.20 9.61 -16.86
CA LEU A 87 -14.77 8.33 -16.65
C LEU A 87 -15.45 7.90 -17.87
N ALA A 88 -15.11 6.75 -18.24
CA ALA A 88 -15.72 6.23 -19.39
C ALA A 88 -17.07 5.80 -19.04
N GLY A 89 -17.80 6.04 -18.79
CA GLY A 89 -19.07 5.51 -18.58
C GLY A 89 -19.67 5.63 -17.40
#